data_52362c541890a78968296c3d64393934
#
_entry.id   52362c541890a78968296c3d64393934
#
_cell.length_a   1.000
_cell.length_b   1.000
_cell.length_c   1.000
_cell.angle_alpha   90.00
_cell.angle_beta   90.00
_cell.angle_gamma   90.00
#
_symmetry.space_group_name_H-M   'P 1'
#
loop_
_entity.id
_entity.type
_entity.pdbx_description
1 polymer ?
#
loop_
_entity_poly.entity_id
_entity_poly.type
_entity_poly.pdbx_seq_one_letter_code
_entity_poly.pdbx_strand_id
1 'polypeptide(L)'
;MRKVTIIGAGPGNPDLLSRAALDAIDIADVVIGAHRALVGIDVPPDVVRCELVKTADIVAALTDAASWQRAVVVMTGDVGLFSGARRLVEALSGDAQVDVRVIPGISSASYLAARLARPWQDWRFASAHGVACDIVAEAERAGELFLATSGGEDPSRLSCELVQAGFGDARVTVAERLSYPDERITCATASEIAGQTFDDLNVMLIEFAGGTGSPVGSSASRAASSRWPYASSGIPDELFIRGDVPMTKQEVRAVALAKLRLTATDTVWDVGAGTGSVSIESALVARAGSVWAVERNAAGVRLIRENADAFGCGNVHAVPGVAPEALAKLPVPDAVFVGGSAGELPSIVEAALEKNSQVRLCVPCVTVETLTEACALLSGSRFKGFEACQVSAARAEAVGSHHFMKAQNPVFLVSARGAGGEGDAR
;
A
#
# COMPACT_ATOMS: atom_id res chain seq x y z
N MET A 1 43.66 1.79 -8.77
CA MET A 1 42.21 1.83 -8.42
C MET A 1 41.96 0.77 -7.37
N ARG A 2 41.52 1.17 -6.17
CA ARG A 2 41.22 0.27 -5.06
C ARG A 2 39.92 -0.51 -5.38
N LYS A 3 39.84 -1.75 -4.93
CA LYS A 3 38.65 -2.57 -5.15
C LYS A 3 37.92 -2.83 -3.84
N VAL A 4 36.64 -2.50 -3.80
CA VAL A 4 35.73 -2.83 -2.68
C VAL A 4 34.72 -3.85 -3.16
N THR A 5 34.71 -5.05 -2.56
CA THR A 5 33.71 -6.07 -2.84
C THR A 5 32.74 -6.16 -1.67
N ILE A 6 31.47 -5.87 -1.91
CA ILE A 6 30.41 -6.00 -0.92
C ILE A 6 29.76 -7.37 -1.14
N ILE A 7 29.76 -8.22 -0.11
CA ILE A 7 29.24 -9.59 -0.20
C ILE A 7 28.07 -9.79 0.77
N GLY A 8 27.07 -10.57 0.36
CA GLY A 8 26.05 -11.10 1.25
C GLY A 8 26.51 -12.40 1.91
N ALA A 9 26.56 -12.40 3.25
CA ALA A 9 26.98 -13.59 4.02
C ALA A 9 25.91 -14.67 4.15
N GLY A 10 24.73 -14.43 3.63
CA GLY A 10 23.61 -15.35 3.84
C GLY A 10 22.99 -15.24 5.24
N PRO A 11 22.10 -16.18 5.61
CA PRO A 11 21.32 -16.10 6.85
C PRO A 11 22.12 -16.41 8.12
N GLY A 12 23.37 -16.90 8.00
CA GLY A 12 24.25 -17.08 9.16
C GLY A 12 25.22 -18.27 9.07
N ASN A 13 24.87 -19.36 8.39
CA ASN A 13 25.78 -20.50 8.19
C ASN A 13 26.82 -20.16 7.11
N PRO A 14 28.14 -20.18 7.43
CA PRO A 14 29.20 -19.88 6.48
C PRO A 14 29.23 -20.85 5.27
N ASP A 15 28.74 -22.07 5.39
CA ASP A 15 28.63 -23.04 4.28
C ASP A 15 27.69 -22.56 3.16
N LEU A 16 26.89 -21.53 3.44
CA LEU A 16 25.98 -20.92 2.46
C LEU A 16 26.59 -19.72 1.74
N LEU A 17 27.84 -19.37 2.02
CA LEU A 17 28.60 -18.39 1.24
C LEU A 17 28.79 -18.87 -0.20
N SER A 18 28.60 -17.96 -1.14
CA SER A 18 28.89 -18.27 -2.53
C SER A 18 30.41 -18.46 -2.75
N ARG A 19 30.79 -19.34 -3.68
CA ARG A 19 32.20 -19.51 -4.04
C ARG A 19 32.87 -18.19 -4.41
N ALA A 20 32.15 -17.30 -5.10
CA ALA A 20 32.67 -15.98 -5.47
C ALA A 20 32.92 -15.06 -4.25
N ALA A 21 32.13 -15.22 -3.16
CA ALA A 21 32.35 -14.49 -1.92
C ALA A 21 33.61 -15.02 -1.20
N LEU A 22 33.78 -16.33 -1.14
CA LEU A 22 34.99 -16.96 -0.56
C LEU A 22 36.25 -16.55 -1.33
N ASP A 23 36.23 -16.63 -2.65
CA ASP A 23 37.35 -16.23 -3.50
C ASP A 23 37.72 -14.75 -3.31
N ALA A 24 36.73 -13.88 -3.01
CA ALA A 24 36.97 -12.46 -2.73
C ALA A 24 37.63 -12.26 -1.36
N ILE A 25 37.25 -13.05 -0.34
CA ILE A 25 37.83 -13.04 1.00
C ILE A 25 39.27 -13.52 0.96
N ASP A 26 39.55 -14.62 0.24
CA ASP A 26 40.87 -15.24 0.13
C ASP A 26 41.95 -14.29 -0.41
N ILE A 27 41.56 -13.31 -1.24
CA ILE A 27 42.49 -12.35 -1.86
C ILE A 27 42.39 -10.93 -1.27
N ALA A 28 41.61 -10.75 -0.21
CA ALA A 28 41.42 -9.44 0.42
C ALA A 28 42.64 -9.03 1.23
N ASP A 29 42.87 -7.70 1.37
CA ASP A 29 43.80 -7.14 2.33
C ASP A 29 43.11 -6.82 3.65
N VAL A 30 41.79 -6.53 3.56
CA VAL A 30 40.92 -6.22 4.72
C VAL A 30 39.50 -6.78 4.52
N VAL A 31 38.95 -7.38 5.57
CA VAL A 31 37.57 -7.82 5.66
C VAL A 31 36.85 -7.05 6.76
N ILE A 32 35.75 -6.39 6.41
CA ILE A 32 34.99 -5.50 7.28
C ILE A 32 33.55 -6.04 7.39
N GLY A 33 32.99 -6.07 8.60
CA GLY A 33 31.57 -6.46 8.80
C GLY A 33 31.17 -6.45 10.25
N ALA A 34 29.90 -6.67 10.52
CA ALA A 34 29.43 -6.87 11.90
C ALA A 34 30.05 -8.14 12.48
N HIS A 35 30.32 -8.17 13.79
CA HIS A 35 30.84 -9.36 14.49
C HIS A 35 30.09 -10.63 14.05
N ARG A 36 28.76 -10.62 14.12
CA ARG A 36 27.91 -11.75 13.76
C ARG A 36 28.08 -12.22 12.31
N ALA A 37 28.28 -11.28 11.39
CA ALA A 37 28.47 -11.60 9.96
C ALA A 37 29.85 -12.22 9.68
N LEU A 38 30.82 -11.98 10.54
CA LEU A 38 32.18 -12.47 10.43
C LEU A 38 32.44 -13.75 11.23
N VAL A 39 31.53 -14.13 12.13
CA VAL A 39 31.65 -15.37 12.92
C VAL A 39 31.56 -16.57 11.99
N GLY A 40 32.51 -17.49 12.09
CA GLY A 40 32.56 -18.73 11.30
C GLY A 40 33.09 -18.54 9.88
N ILE A 41 33.33 -17.32 9.41
CA ILE A 41 34.04 -17.10 8.13
C ILE A 41 35.54 -17.30 8.38
N ASP A 42 36.12 -18.21 7.61
CA ASP A 42 37.57 -18.44 7.60
C ASP A 42 38.24 -17.28 6.84
N VAL A 43 38.90 -16.40 7.60
CA VAL A 43 39.62 -15.26 7.05
C VAL A 43 41.11 -15.56 7.12
N PRO A 44 41.89 -15.51 6.03
CA PRO A 44 43.32 -15.80 6.06
C PRO A 44 44.04 -14.97 7.12
N PRO A 45 45.07 -15.52 7.80
CA PRO A 45 45.71 -14.89 8.96
C PRO A 45 46.47 -13.58 8.63
N ASP A 46 46.78 -13.33 7.37
CA ASP A 46 47.40 -12.13 6.84
C ASP A 46 46.40 -11.03 6.46
N VAL A 47 45.12 -11.33 6.48
CA VAL A 47 44.05 -10.39 6.16
C VAL A 47 43.58 -9.66 7.43
N VAL A 48 43.52 -8.34 7.36
CA VAL A 48 43.02 -7.52 8.48
C VAL A 48 41.52 -7.68 8.65
N ARG A 49 41.07 -8.07 9.86
CA ARG A 49 39.66 -8.17 10.21
C ARG A 49 39.19 -6.95 11.01
N CYS A 50 38.16 -6.25 10.52
CA CYS A 50 37.56 -5.09 11.15
C CYS A 50 36.09 -5.31 11.48
N GLU A 51 35.69 -5.18 12.74
CA GLU A 51 34.31 -5.35 13.18
C GLU A 51 33.60 -3.99 13.22
N LEU A 52 32.88 -3.64 12.13
CA LEU A 52 32.13 -2.40 11.99
C LEU A 52 30.70 -2.70 11.52
N VAL A 53 29.75 -1.88 11.99
CA VAL A 53 28.32 -2.04 11.70
C VAL A 53 27.75 -0.84 10.93
N LYS A 54 28.11 0.39 11.36
CA LYS A 54 27.53 1.60 10.79
C LYS A 54 28.18 1.92 9.45
N THR A 55 27.35 2.22 8.45
CA THR A 55 27.84 2.59 7.10
C THR A 55 28.88 3.72 7.15
N ALA A 56 28.68 4.75 8.00
CA ALA A 56 29.62 5.84 8.13
C ALA A 56 31.01 5.38 8.60
N ASP A 57 31.07 4.46 9.57
CA ASP A 57 32.33 3.95 10.10
C ASP A 57 33.04 3.06 9.08
N ILE A 58 32.26 2.26 8.31
CA ILE A 58 32.79 1.45 7.20
C ILE A 58 33.38 2.34 6.10
N VAL A 59 32.65 3.39 5.70
CA VAL A 59 33.13 4.35 4.71
C VAL A 59 34.41 5.06 5.20
N ALA A 60 34.43 5.50 6.46
CA ALA A 60 35.62 6.11 7.06
C ALA A 60 36.84 5.16 7.04
N ALA A 61 36.66 3.90 7.44
CA ALA A 61 37.71 2.87 7.40
C ALA A 61 38.21 2.61 5.97
N LEU A 62 37.31 2.65 4.97
CA LEU A 62 37.69 2.49 3.57
C LEU A 62 38.35 3.71 2.96
N THR A 63 38.12 4.91 3.49
CA THR A 63 38.67 6.18 3.00
C THR A 63 40.05 6.44 3.62
N ASP A 64 40.25 6.13 4.90
CA ASP A 64 41.48 6.39 5.66
C ASP A 64 42.63 5.41 5.32
N ALA A 65 42.36 4.37 4.52
CA ALA A 65 43.34 3.30 4.34
C ALA A 65 44.31 3.53 3.21
N ALA A 66 45.47 4.12 3.52
CA ALA A 66 46.68 4.08 2.66
C ALA A 66 47.26 2.65 2.48
N SER A 67 46.71 1.64 3.14
CA SER A 67 47.32 0.32 3.35
C SER A 67 46.62 -0.86 2.64
N TRP A 68 45.48 -0.67 1.96
CA TRP A 68 44.78 -1.77 1.28
C TRP A 68 44.51 -1.46 -0.21
N GLN A 69 44.48 -2.51 -1.02
CA GLN A 69 44.11 -2.45 -2.44
C GLN A 69 42.78 -3.18 -2.70
N ARG A 70 42.45 -4.20 -1.88
CA ARG A 70 41.25 -5.03 -1.99
C ARG A 70 40.59 -5.13 -0.62
N ALA A 71 39.41 -4.51 -0.49
CA ALA A 71 38.62 -4.61 0.70
C ALA A 71 37.34 -5.46 0.43
N VAL A 72 36.97 -6.28 1.39
CA VAL A 72 35.70 -7.01 1.38
C VAL A 72 34.83 -6.48 2.49
N VAL A 73 33.59 -6.10 2.18
CA VAL A 73 32.56 -5.73 3.18
C VAL A 73 31.51 -6.80 3.23
N VAL A 74 31.36 -7.42 4.40
CA VAL A 74 30.45 -8.54 4.64
C VAL A 74 29.15 -8.01 5.25
N MET A 75 28.05 -8.19 4.53
CA MET A 75 26.71 -7.82 4.97
C MET A 75 25.90 -9.09 5.31
N THR A 76 25.10 -9.05 6.35
CA THR A 76 24.19 -10.17 6.69
C THR A 76 23.10 -10.33 5.64
N GLY A 77 22.70 -11.56 5.36
CA GLY A 77 21.65 -11.88 4.39
C GLY A 77 22.09 -11.65 2.95
N ASP A 78 21.16 -11.19 2.13
CA ASP A 78 21.40 -10.75 0.76
C ASP A 78 21.60 -9.23 0.70
N VAL A 79 22.50 -8.79 -0.15
CA VAL A 79 22.84 -7.37 -0.32
C VAL A 79 21.71 -6.54 -0.94
N GLY A 80 20.75 -7.18 -1.61
CA GLY A 80 19.62 -6.53 -2.28
C GLY A 80 18.32 -6.52 -1.46
N LEU A 81 18.23 -7.27 -0.35
CA LEU A 81 17.01 -7.37 0.44
C LEU A 81 17.17 -6.71 1.81
N PHE A 82 16.56 -5.52 2.01
CA PHE A 82 16.58 -4.74 3.25
C PHE A 82 17.98 -4.54 3.86
N SER A 83 19.00 -4.45 2.99
CA SER A 83 20.41 -4.36 3.39
C SER A 83 20.92 -2.92 3.42
N GLY A 84 21.87 -2.64 4.34
CA GLY A 84 22.66 -1.42 4.34
C GLY A 84 23.59 -1.25 3.15
N ALA A 85 23.76 -2.28 2.33
CA ALA A 85 24.63 -2.28 1.15
C ALA A 85 24.31 -1.14 0.16
N ARG A 86 23.02 -0.81 -0.02
CA ARG A 86 22.59 0.30 -0.89
C ARG A 86 23.27 1.62 -0.49
N ARG A 87 23.20 1.97 0.80
CA ARG A 87 23.82 3.22 1.32
C ARG A 87 25.32 3.21 1.17
N LEU A 88 25.93 2.04 1.33
CA LEU A 88 27.38 1.87 1.17
C LEU A 88 27.80 2.05 -0.29
N VAL A 89 27.08 1.44 -1.23
CA VAL A 89 27.31 1.61 -2.68
C VAL A 89 27.15 3.08 -3.07
N GLU A 90 26.07 3.74 -2.63
CA GLU A 90 25.83 5.16 -2.90
C GLU A 90 26.98 6.04 -2.38
N ALA A 91 27.48 5.78 -1.16
CA ALA A 91 28.56 6.54 -0.56
C ALA A 91 29.91 6.33 -1.27
N LEU A 92 30.19 5.13 -1.78
CA LEU A 92 31.45 4.80 -2.46
C LEU A 92 31.44 5.14 -3.95
N SER A 93 30.28 5.23 -4.60
CA SER A 93 30.15 5.52 -6.03
C SER A 93 30.65 6.91 -6.44
N GLY A 94 30.84 7.82 -5.48
CA GLY A 94 31.40 9.18 -5.71
C GLY A 94 32.91 9.21 -5.77
N ASP A 95 33.62 8.16 -5.39
CA ASP A 95 35.10 8.10 -5.39
C ASP A 95 35.61 7.42 -6.66
N ALA A 96 36.16 8.22 -7.59
CA ALA A 96 36.72 7.73 -8.85
C ALA A 96 37.94 6.79 -8.69
N GLN A 97 38.51 6.67 -7.47
CA GLN A 97 39.61 5.77 -7.18
C GLN A 97 39.16 4.40 -6.64
N VAL A 98 37.85 4.20 -6.43
CA VAL A 98 37.27 2.97 -5.89
C VAL A 98 36.42 2.27 -6.96
N ASP A 99 36.73 0.99 -7.21
CA ASP A 99 35.93 0.09 -8.02
C ASP A 99 35.04 -0.76 -7.08
N VAL A 100 33.71 -0.59 -7.15
CA VAL A 100 32.78 -1.28 -6.27
C VAL A 100 32.14 -2.46 -7.00
N ARG A 101 32.31 -3.65 -6.43
CA ARG A 101 31.65 -4.88 -6.88
C ARG A 101 30.70 -5.39 -5.80
N VAL A 102 29.53 -5.90 -6.20
CA VAL A 102 28.56 -6.51 -5.30
C VAL A 102 28.38 -7.98 -5.63
N ILE A 103 28.43 -8.85 -4.62
CA ILE A 103 28.18 -10.28 -4.75
C ILE A 103 26.96 -10.62 -3.88
N PRO A 104 25.88 -11.20 -4.47
CA PRO A 104 24.67 -11.54 -3.73
C PRO A 104 24.94 -12.66 -2.71
N GLY A 105 24.08 -12.68 -1.66
CA GLY A 105 24.01 -13.79 -0.71
C GLY A 105 22.63 -14.45 -0.73
N ILE A 106 22.46 -15.52 0.02
CA ILE A 106 21.16 -16.14 0.24
C ILE A 106 20.37 -15.25 1.22
N SER A 107 19.18 -14.81 0.80
CA SER A 107 18.31 -14.03 1.68
C SER A 107 17.61 -14.92 2.73
N SER A 108 17.25 -14.35 3.88
CA SER A 108 16.42 -15.06 4.88
C SER A 108 15.09 -15.51 4.27
N ALA A 109 14.54 -14.78 3.31
CA ALA A 109 13.32 -15.16 2.62
C ALA A 109 13.50 -16.40 1.74
N SER A 110 14.53 -16.44 0.89
CA SER A 110 14.79 -17.60 0.03
C SER A 110 15.18 -18.83 0.85
N TYR A 111 15.90 -18.63 1.95
CA TYR A 111 16.24 -19.73 2.86
C TYR A 111 14.98 -20.26 3.58
N LEU A 112 14.13 -19.39 4.13
CA LEU A 112 12.86 -19.79 4.75
C LEU A 112 11.96 -20.54 3.75
N ALA A 113 11.85 -20.04 2.52
CA ALA A 113 11.08 -20.68 1.46
C ALA A 113 11.57 -22.13 1.20
N ALA A 114 12.89 -22.33 1.15
CA ALA A 114 13.50 -23.66 1.01
C ALA A 114 13.19 -24.55 2.23
N ARG A 115 13.26 -24.02 3.46
CA ARG A 115 12.90 -24.75 4.68
C ARG A 115 11.44 -25.17 4.72
N LEU A 116 10.55 -24.35 4.17
CA LEU A 116 9.12 -24.63 4.07
C LEU A 116 8.75 -25.45 2.82
N ALA A 117 9.71 -25.73 1.92
CA ALA A 117 9.50 -26.36 0.62
C ALA A 117 8.42 -25.65 -0.22
N ARG A 118 8.42 -24.32 -0.22
CA ARG A 118 7.43 -23.47 -0.88
C ARG A 118 8.07 -22.45 -1.81
N PRO A 119 7.42 -22.10 -2.94
CA PRO A 119 7.81 -20.95 -3.76
C PRO A 119 7.54 -19.65 -2.99
N TRP A 120 8.32 -18.60 -3.28
CA TRP A 120 8.24 -17.30 -2.62
C TRP A 120 8.02 -16.12 -3.57
N GLN A 121 7.81 -16.39 -4.85
CA GLN A 121 7.60 -15.36 -5.86
C GLN A 121 6.33 -14.52 -5.62
N ASP A 122 5.34 -15.08 -4.91
CA ASP A 122 4.07 -14.42 -4.62
C ASP A 122 4.07 -13.74 -3.24
N TRP A 123 5.16 -13.85 -2.47
CA TRP A 123 5.27 -13.18 -1.18
C TRP A 123 5.43 -11.68 -1.37
N ARG A 124 4.71 -10.92 -0.59
CA ARG A 124 5.03 -9.51 -0.38
C ARG A 124 6.14 -9.40 0.64
N PHE A 125 6.90 -8.32 0.53
CA PHE A 125 8.04 -8.06 1.39
C PHE A 125 7.86 -6.75 2.12
N ALA A 126 7.92 -6.78 3.46
CA ALA A 126 8.01 -5.61 4.31
C ALA A 126 9.14 -5.76 5.33
N SER A 127 9.56 -4.67 5.91
CA SER A 127 10.59 -4.65 6.95
C SER A 127 10.09 -3.84 8.13
N ALA A 128 10.12 -4.45 9.29
CA ALA A 128 9.95 -3.81 10.58
C ALA A 128 11.31 -3.54 11.26
N HIS A 129 12.43 -3.76 10.54
CA HIS A 129 13.77 -3.56 11.06
C HIS A 129 14.12 -2.07 11.16
N GLY A 130 13.98 -1.50 12.35
CA GLY A 130 14.35 -0.10 12.63
C GLY A 130 13.44 0.96 11.98
N VAL A 131 12.27 0.55 11.47
CA VAL A 131 11.23 1.43 10.90
C VAL A 131 9.89 0.94 11.40
N ALA A 132 9.01 1.83 11.85
CA ALA A 132 7.65 1.45 12.23
C ALA A 132 6.94 0.86 10.99
N CYS A 133 6.48 -0.38 11.12
CA CYS A 133 5.71 -1.08 10.10
C CYS A 133 4.24 -1.12 10.54
N ASP A 134 3.36 -0.57 9.73
CA ASP A 134 1.92 -0.78 9.89
C ASP A 134 1.55 -2.17 9.35
N ILE A 135 1.69 -3.19 10.23
CA ILE A 135 1.45 -4.58 9.87
C ILE A 135 0.01 -4.83 9.44
N VAL A 136 -0.96 -4.05 9.96
CA VAL A 136 -2.37 -4.19 9.63
C VAL A 136 -2.63 -3.72 8.20
N ALA A 137 -2.09 -2.55 7.82
CA ALA A 137 -2.19 -2.05 6.46
C ALA A 137 -1.45 -2.96 5.44
N GLU A 138 -0.34 -3.59 5.84
CA GLU A 138 0.34 -4.58 5.01
C GLU A 138 -0.47 -5.89 4.92
N ALA A 139 -1.10 -6.32 6.01
CA ALA A 139 -1.97 -7.49 6.07
C ALA A 139 -3.16 -7.39 5.12
N GLU A 140 -3.82 -6.23 5.06
CA GLU A 140 -4.96 -5.99 4.18
C GLU A 140 -4.60 -6.10 2.68
N ARG A 141 -3.33 -5.95 2.33
CA ARG A 141 -2.83 -5.93 0.95
C ARG A 141 -2.27 -7.25 0.46
N ALA A 142 -1.96 -8.18 1.35
CA ALA A 142 -1.18 -9.37 0.98
C ALA A 142 -1.90 -10.68 1.32
N GLY A 143 -1.85 -11.64 0.40
CA GLY A 143 -2.16 -13.04 0.71
C GLY A 143 -1.06 -13.67 1.57
N GLU A 144 0.22 -13.43 1.24
CA GLU A 144 1.39 -13.89 1.99
C GLU A 144 2.38 -12.73 2.17
N LEU A 145 2.73 -12.42 3.42
CA LEU A 145 3.63 -11.33 3.78
C LEU A 145 4.89 -11.89 4.46
N PHE A 146 6.04 -11.75 3.81
CA PHE A 146 7.32 -11.92 4.47
C PHE A 146 7.73 -10.62 5.16
N LEU A 147 7.99 -10.68 6.45
CA LEU A 147 8.38 -9.55 7.27
C LEU A 147 9.77 -9.79 7.87
N ALA A 148 10.72 -8.93 7.53
CA ALA A 148 11.99 -8.88 8.22
C ALA A 148 11.79 -8.16 9.55
N THR A 149 11.96 -8.88 10.65
CA THR A 149 11.83 -8.41 12.02
C THR A 149 13.21 -8.31 12.67
N SER A 150 13.44 -7.41 13.56
CA SER A 150 14.55 -7.36 14.52
C SER A 150 14.56 -6.01 15.27
N GLY A 151 15.32 -5.95 16.36
CA GLY A 151 15.60 -4.66 17.02
C GLY A 151 14.41 -4.02 17.74
N GLY A 152 13.54 -4.82 18.37
CA GLY A 152 12.42 -4.34 19.18
C GLY A 152 11.04 -4.54 18.53
N GLU A 153 10.99 -4.98 17.28
CA GLU A 153 9.76 -5.41 16.61
C GLU A 153 9.58 -6.93 16.83
N ASP A 154 8.97 -7.27 17.98
CA ASP A 154 8.76 -8.63 18.42
C ASP A 154 7.59 -9.30 17.67
N PRO A 155 7.74 -10.54 17.17
CA PRO A 155 6.66 -11.31 16.56
C PRO A 155 5.39 -11.41 17.43
N SER A 156 5.54 -11.50 18.74
CA SER A 156 4.43 -11.51 19.68
C SER A 156 3.63 -10.21 19.65
N ARG A 157 4.30 -9.06 19.71
CA ARG A 157 3.64 -7.74 19.62
C ARG A 157 2.92 -7.55 18.30
N LEU A 158 3.59 -7.85 17.19
CA LEU A 158 2.99 -7.75 15.85
C LEU A 158 1.78 -8.67 15.69
N SER A 159 1.83 -9.87 16.28
CA SER A 159 0.69 -10.78 16.29
C SER A 159 -0.46 -10.27 17.17
N CYS A 160 -0.18 -9.58 18.29
CA CYS A 160 -1.21 -8.90 19.08
C CYS A 160 -1.92 -7.81 18.27
N GLU A 161 -1.19 -7.04 17.48
CA GLU A 161 -1.78 -6.02 16.58
C GLU A 161 -2.69 -6.66 15.52
N LEU A 162 -2.26 -7.78 14.92
CA LEU A 162 -3.08 -8.56 13.99
C LEU A 162 -4.36 -9.07 14.64
N VAL A 163 -4.28 -9.61 15.87
CA VAL A 163 -5.45 -10.07 16.63
C VAL A 163 -6.43 -8.94 16.89
N GLN A 164 -5.95 -7.77 17.34
CA GLN A 164 -6.78 -6.58 17.58
C GLN A 164 -7.46 -6.06 16.31
N ALA A 165 -6.83 -6.24 15.16
CA ALA A 165 -7.39 -5.89 13.85
C ALA A 165 -8.30 -6.96 13.24
N GLY A 166 -8.57 -8.08 13.95
CA GLY A 166 -9.45 -9.15 13.49
C GLY A 166 -8.78 -10.24 12.65
N PHE A 167 -7.43 -10.25 12.57
CA PHE A 167 -6.65 -11.27 11.85
C PHE A 167 -6.11 -12.37 12.78
N GLY A 168 -6.80 -12.68 13.87
CA GLY A 168 -6.35 -13.65 14.86
C GLY A 168 -6.13 -15.07 14.33
N ASP A 169 -6.87 -15.47 13.28
CA ASP A 169 -6.77 -16.77 12.62
C ASP A 169 -5.69 -16.80 11.50
N ALA A 170 -5.02 -15.68 11.22
CA ALA A 170 -3.93 -15.65 10.25
C ALA A 170 -2.83 -16.63 10.67
N ARG A 171 -2.34 -17.43 9.73
CA ARG A 171 -1.24 -18.35 9.99
C ARG A 171 0.07 -17.57 10.01
N VAL A 172 0.80 -17.68 11.10
CA VAL A 172 2.08 -17.01 11.30
C VAL A 172 3.17 -18.06 11.45
N THR A 173 4.19 -17.96 10.61
CA THR A 173 5.44 -18.72 10.77
C THR A 173 6.51 -17.77 11.27
N VAL A 174 7.03 -18.00 12.45
CA VAL A 174 8.19 -17.31 13.02
C VAL A 174 9.41 -18.22 12.86
N ALA A 175 10.42 -17.70 12.17
CA ALA A 175 11.66 -18.44 11.96
C ALA A 175 12.82 -17.70 12.64
N GLU A 176 13.36 -18.35 13.66
CA GLU A 176 14.42 -17.85 14.53
C GLU A 176 15.74 -18.46 14.13
N ARG A 177 16.81 -17.65 14.15
CA ARG A 177 18.20 -18.08 13.95
C ARG A 177 18.36 -18.98 12.72
N LEU A 178 17.74 -18.56 11.61
CA LEU A 178 17.77 -19.30 10.34
C LEU A 178 19.19 -19.67 9.95
N SER A 179 19.40 -20.94 9.60
CA SER A 179 20.66 -21.58 9.23
C SER A 179 21.69 -21.80 10.37
N TYR A 180 21.41 -21.34 11.57
CA TYR A 180 22.24 -21.66 12.73
C TYR A 180 21.91 -23.07 13.27
N PRO A 181 22.83 -23.70 14.07
CA PRO A 181 22.57 -25.03 14.66
C PRO A 181 21.33 -25.10 15.55
N ASP A 182 20.93 -23.98 16.13
CA ASP A 182 19.78 -23.81 17.00
C ASP A 182 18.59 -23.13 16.29
N GLU A 183 18.50 -23.27 14.95
CA GLU A 183 17.37 -22.84 14.16
C GLU A 183 16.05 -23.40 14.71
N ARG A 184 15.07 -22.50 14.86
CA ARG A 184 13.70 -22.88 15.29
C ARG A 184 12.68 -22.25 14.35
N ILE A 185 11.74 -23.05 13.86
CA ILE A 185 10.62 -22.60 13.05
C ILE A 185 9.32 -22.96 13.78
N THR A 186 8.58 -21.94 14.19
CA THR A 186 7.29 -22.07 14.86
C THR A 186 6.19 -21.64 13.91
N CYS A 187 5.15 -22.47 13.73
CA CYS A 187 4.01 -22.18 12.88
C CYS A 187 2.73 -22.35 13.66
N ALA A 188 1.98 -21.25 13.82
CA ALA A 188 0.74 -21.20 14.60
C ALA A 188 -0.17 -20.08 14.09
N THR A 189 -1.35 -19.90 14.70
CA THR A 189 -2.19 -18.72 14.43
C THR A 189 -1.63 -17.47 15.09
N ALA A 190 -1.99 -16.28 14.57
CA ALA A 190 -1.59 -15.02 15.19
C ALA A 190 -2.01 -14.95 16.66
N SER A 191 -3.19 -15.51 17.01
CA SER A 191 -3.67 -15.61 18.39
C SER A 191 -2.77 -16.47 19.27
N GLU A 192 -2.19 -17.55 18.74
CA GLU A 192 -1.30 -18.44 19.48
C GLU A 192 0.13 -17.89 19.57
N ILE A 193 0.60 -17.14 18.57
CA ILE A 193 1.92 -16.48 18.58
C ILE A 193 1.92 -15.29 19.55
N ALA A 194 0.79 -14.59 19.68
CA ALA A 194 0.63 -13.49 20.61
C ALA A 194 0.90 -13.96 22.06
N GLY A 195 1.82 -13.30 22.75
CA GLY A 195 2.22 -13.64 24.11
C GLY A 195 3.33 -14.68 24.25
N GLN A 196 3.85 -15.24 23.14
CA GLN A 196 5.06 -16.07 23.15
C GLN A 196 6.33 -15.19 23.13
N THR A 197 7.47 -15.80 23.44
CA THR A 197 8.78 -15.13 23.39
C THR A 197 9.63 -15.73 22.28
N PHE A 198 10.30 -14.89 21.52
CA PHE A 198 11.13 -15.27 20.39
C PHE A 198 12.53 -14.66 20.49
N ASP A 199 13.52 -15.29 19.84
CA ASP A 199 14.87 -14.75 19.70
C ASP A 199 14.82 -13.46 18.85
N ASP A 200 15.68 -12.48 19.18
CA ASP A 200 15.78 -11.21 18.42
C ASP A 200 16.16 -11.40 16.95
N LEU A 201 16.83 -12.50 16.63
CA LEU A 201 17.20 -12.86 15.27
C LEU A 201 16.10 -13.72 14.65
N ASN A 202 15.05 -13.08 14.17
CA ASN A 202 13.92 -13.78 13.58
C ASN A 202 13.41 -13.09 12.29
N VAL A 203 12.57 -13.81 11.55
CA VAL A 203 11.73 -13.31 10.47
C VAL A 203 10.34 -13.93 10.58
N MET A 204 9.34 -13.29 10.02
CA MET A 204 7.97 -13.79 9.99
C MET A 204 7.50 -14.01 8.56
N LEU A 205 6.70 -15.07 8.36
CA LEU A 205 5.82 -15.22 7.20
C LEU A 205 4.39 -15.27 7.71
N ILE A 206 3.54 -14.37 7.22
CA ILE A 206 2.14 -14.25 7.64
C ILE A 206 1.26 -14.60 6.44
N GLU A 207 0.36 -15.56 6.64
CA GLU A 207 -0.56 -16.06 5.62
C GLU A 207 -1.99 -15.73 6.06
N PHE A 208 -2.68 -14.91 5.29
CA PHE A 208 -4.04 -14.52 5.61
C PHE A 208 -5.02 -15.54 5.02
N ALA A 209 -5.99 -16.00 5.82
CA ALA A 209 -7.02 -16.92 5.40
C ALA A 209 -7.81 -16.31 4.22
N GLY A 210 -7.70 -16.92 3.04
CA GLY A 210 -8.21 -16.42 1.75
C GLY A 210 -7.13 -16.33 0.66
N GLY A 211 -5.84 -16.41 1.03
CA GLY A 211 -4.73 -16.57 0.12
C GLY A 211 -4.47 -18.06 -0.18
N THR A 212 -5.26 -18.66 -1.04
CA THR A 212 -4.89 -19.98 -1.57
C THR A 212 -3.71 -19.80 -2.49
N GLY A 213 -2.59 -20.47 -2.15
CA GLY A 213 -1.47 -20.65 -3.08
C GLY A 213 -1.96 -21.28 -4.38
N SER A 214 -2.27 -20.46 -5.34
CA SER A 214 -2.56 -20.85 -6.73
C SER A 214 -1.64 -20.07 -7.65
N PRO A 215 -1.15 -20.71 -8.72
CA PRO A 215 -0.07 -20.19 -9.55
C PRO A 215 -0.50 -18.93 -10.29
N VAL A 216 0.48 -18.07 -10.52
CA VAL A 216 0.51 -16.90 -11.42
C VAL A 216 -0.76 -16.73 -12.24
N GLY A 217 -1.59 -15.74 -11.89
CA GLY A 217 -2.67 -15.30 -12.77
C GLY A 217 -4.04 -15.07 -12.17
N SER A 218 -4.21 -15.05 -10.85
CA SER A 218 -5.55 -14.78 -10.33
C SER A 218 -5.62 -13.58 -9.38
N SER A 219 -5.99 -12.42 -9.92
CA SER A 219 -6.76 -11.38 -9.24
C SER A 219 -8.09 -11.91 -8.65
N ALA A 220 -8.26 -13.24 -8.61
CA ALA A 220 -9.54 -13.89 -8.33
C ALA A 220 -9.83 -14.15 -6.85
N SER A 221 -8.85 -14.13 -5.92
CA SER A 221 -9.15 -14.48 -4.52
C SER A 221 -9.80 -13.34 -3.72
N ARG A 222 -9.56 -12.07 -4.12
CA ARG A 222 -10.31 -10.92 -3.58
C ARG A 222 -11.71 -10.79 -4.20
N ALA A 223 -11.89 -11.36 -5.40
CA ALA A 223 -13.17 -11.38 -6.11
C ALA A 223 -14.20 -12.34 -5.48
N ALA A 224 -13.78 -13.33 -4.71
CA ALA A 224 -14.71 -14.32 -4.12
C ALA A 224 -15.53 -13.78 -2.94
N SER A 225 -15.12 -12.68 -2.28
CA SER A 225 -15.87 -12.03 -1.21
C SER A 225 -16.55 -10.72 -1.63
N SER A 226 -16.13 -10.10 -2.74
CA SER A 226 -16.75 -8.87 -3.24
C SER A 226 -17.93 -9.16 -4.15
N ARG A 227 -19.05 -8.46 -3.93
CA ARG A 227 -20.20 -8.48 -4.85
C ARG A 227 -19.87 -7.99 -6.26
N TRP A 228 -18.72 -7.34 -6.45
CA TRP A 228 -18.26 -6.81 -7.73
C TRP A 228 -16.81 -7.21 -8.04
N PRO A 229 -16.60 -8.29 -8.80
CA PRO A 229 -15.27 -8.81 -9.13
C PRO A 229 -14.57 -8.07 -10.29
N TYR A 230 -15.24 -7.11 -10.93
CA TYR A 230 -14.75 -6.42 -12.11
C TYR A 230 -13.92 -5.18 -11.74
N ALA A 231 -12.98 -4.81 -12.59
CA ALA A 231 -12.15 -3.62 -12.41
C ALA A 231 -12.84 -2.32 -12.90
N SER A 232 -13.91 -2.45 -13.69
CA SER A 232 -14.63 -1.30 -14.24
C SER A 232 -15.68 -0.77 -13.28
N SER A 233 -15.95 0.54 -13.32
CA SER A 233 -17.10 1.17 -12.69
C SER A 233 -18.42 0.75 -13.39
N GLY A 234 -19.54 1.02 -12.74
CA GLY A 234 -20.86 0.73 -13.28
C GLY A 234 -21.51 -0.50 -12.64
N ILE A 235 -21.39 -0.62 -11.33
CA ILE A 235 -22.08 -1.65 -10.55
C ILE A 235 -23.60 -1.53 -10.77
N PRO A 236 -24.29 -2.63 -11.13
CA PRO A 236 -25.75 -2.62 -11.25
C PRO A 236 -26.44 -2.13 -9.99
N ASP A 237 -27.47 -1.29 -10.16
CA ASP A 237 -28.18 -0.66 -9.06
C ASP A 237 -28.82 -1.66 -8.09
N GLU A 238 -29.19 -2.84 -8.57
CA GLU A 238 -29.81 -3.94 -7.82
C GLU A 238 -28.84 -4.68 -6.88
N LEU A 239 -27.53 -4.52 -7.07
CA LEU A 239 -26.53 -5.11 -6.18
C LEU A 239 -26.33 -4.29 -4.90
N PHE A 240 -26.79 -3.04 -4.85
CA PHE A 240 -26.72 -2.22 -3.65
C PHE A 240 -27.88 -2.50 -2.70
N ILE A 241 -27.60 -2.48 -1.41
CA ILE A 241 -28.62 -2.44 -0.36
C ILE A 241 -29.29 -1.07 -0.42
N ARG A 242 -30.60 -1.04 -0.55
CA ARG A 242 -31.39 0.16 -0.81
C ARG A 242 -32.45 0.36 0.26
N GLY A 243 -32.89 1.61 0.41
CA GLY A 243 -34.00 2.05 1.21
C GLY A 243 -34.69 3.22 0.52
N ASP A 244 -35.35 4.07 1.29
CA ASP A 244 -36.03 5.29 0.79
C ASP A 244 -35.08 6.47 0.56
N VAL A 245 -33.77 6.20 0.49
CA VAL A 245 -32.73 7.21 0.27
C VAL A 245 -32.37 7.25 -1.22
N PRO A 246 -32.22 8.45 -1.82
CA PRO A 246 -31.83 8.59 -3.22
C PRO A 246 -30.48 7.90 -3.53
N MET A 247 -30.34 7.37 -4.74
CA MET A 247 -29.13 6.73 -5.22
C MET A 247 -28.81 7.21 -6.63
N THR A 248 -27.56 7.61 -6.86
CA THR A 248 -27.04 7.92 -8.20
C THR A 248 -27.09 6.66 -9.07
N LYS A 249 -27.72 6.73 -10.24
CA LYS A 249 -27.91 5.60 -11.13
C LYS A 249 -26.63 5.13 -11.76
N GLN A 250 -26.56 3.85 -12.10
CA GLN A 250 -25.38 3.15 -12.65
C GLN A 250 -24.66 3.94 -13.74
N GLU A 251 -25.38 4.38 -14.77
CA GLU A 251 -24.80 5.06 -15.93
C GLU A 251 -24.22 6.44 -15.55
N VAL A 252 -24.95 7.19 -14.73
CA VAL A 252 -24.53 8.50 -14.20
C VAL A 252 -23.30 8.34 -13.31
N ARG A 253 -23.30 7.32 -12.44
CA ARG A 253 -22.21 7.01 -11.52
C ARG A 253 -20.94 6.62 -12.25
N ALA A 254 -21.05 5.76 -13.27
CA ALA A 254 -19.89 5.36 -14.09
C ALA A 254 -19.24 6.56 -14.79
N VAL A 255 -20.06 7.46 -15.37
CA VAL A 255 -19.55 8.67 -16.03
C VAL A 255 -18.97 9.66 -15.00
N ALA A 256 -19.60 9.81 -13.83
CA ALA A 256 -19.10 10.69 -12.78
C ALA A 256 -17.70 10.27 -12.28
N LEU A 257 -17.48 8.97 -12.06
CA LEU A 257 -16.19 8.43 -11.68
C LEU A 257 -15.12 8.64 -12.76
N ALA A 258 -15.50 8.48 -14.04
CA ALA A 258 -14.61 8.79 -15.16
C ALA A 258 -14.21 10.27 -15.18
N LYS A 259 -15.13 11.21 -14.81
CA LYS A 259 -14.83 12.65 -14.70
C LYS A 259 -13.94 12.97 -13.48
N LEU A 260 -14.09 12.25 -12.39
CA LEU A 260 -13.23 12.39 -11.19
C LEU A 260 -11.79 11.90 -11.42
N ARG A 261 -11.55 11.00 -12.41
CA ARG A 261 -10.23 10.48 -12.78
C ARG A 261 -9.45 9.98 -11.54
N LEU A 262 -10.09 9.15 -10.73
CA LEU A 262 -9.53 8.67 -9.48
C LEU A 262 -8.28 7.81 -9.70
N THR A 263 -7.32 7.93 -8.77
CA THR A 263 -6.14 7.07 -8.67
C THR A 263 -6.28 6.09 -7.49
N ALA A 264 -5.38 5.12 -7.40
CA ALA A 264 -5.41 4.11 -6.34
C ALA A 264 -5.19 4.70 -4.93
N THR A 265 -4.58 5.87 -4.81
CA THR A 265 -4.16 6.50 -3.54
C THR A 265 -4.98 7.71 -3.15
N ASP A 266 -6.00 8.06 -3.93
CA ASP A 266 -6.79 9.28 -3.69
C ASP A 266 -7.58 9.24 -2.39
N THR A 267 -7.64 10.39 -1.73
CA THR A 267 -8.65 10.69 -0.71
C THR A 267 -9.86 11.33 -1.39
N VAL A 268 -11.00 10.67 -1.29
CA VAL A 268 -12.24 11.10 -1.95
C VAL A 268 -13.27 11.54 -0.93
N TRP A 269 -13.90 12.69 -1.16
CA TRP A 269 -15.11 13.06 -0.44
C TRP A 269 -16.34 12.78 -1.31
N ASP A 270 -17.32 12.09 -0.75
CA ASP A 270 -18.67 11.90 -1.30
C ASP A 270 -19.67 12.66 -0.43
N VAL A 271 -20.08 13.83 -0.89
CA VAL A 271 -20.94 14.75 -0.15
C VAL A 271 -22.40 14.55 -0.54
N GLY A 272 -23.25 14.21 0.44
CA GLY A 272 -24.61 13.77 0.20
C GLY A 272 -24.63 12.35 -0.35
N ALA A 273 -23.90 11.45 0.30
CA ALA A 273 -23.58 10.13 -0.21
C ALA A 273 -24.81 9.19 -0.39
N GLY A 274 -25.93 9.47 0.28
CA GLY A 274 -27.15 8.70 0.17
C GLY A 274 -26.96 7.24 0.57
N THR A 275 -27.09 6.31 -0.39
CA THR A 275 -26.83 4.88 -0.18
C THR A 275 -25.34 4.52 -0.17
N GLY A 276 -24.45 5.44 -0.46
CA GLY A 276 -23.01 5.23 -0.59
C GLY A 276 -22.58 4.60 -1.94
N SER A 277 -23.45 4.55 -2.94
CA SER A 277 -23.12 3.89 -4.19
C SER A 277 -21.92 4.49 -4.93
N VAL A 278 -21.75 5.82 -4.89
CA VAL A 278 -20.55 6.51 -5.41
C VAL A 278 -19.35 6.25 -4.52
N SER A 279 -19.55 6.29 -3.20
CA SER A 279 -18.50 5.97 -2.22
C SER A 279 -17.91 4.58 -2.45
N ILE A 280 -18.76 3.55 -2.64
CA ILE A 280 -18.32 2.17 -2.88
C ILE A 280 -17.50 2.06 -4.17
N GLU A 281 -18.01 2.59 -5.29
CA GLU A 281 -17.26 2.52 -6.55
C GLU A 281 -15.97 3.35 -6.51
N SER A 282 -15.98 4.49 -5.80
CA SER A 282 -14.76 5.28 -5.56
C SER A 282 -13.73 4.48 -4.74
N ALA A 283 -14.18 3.77 -3.71
CA ALA A 283 -13.32 2.95 -2.85
C ALA A 283 -12.68 1.76 -3.59
N LEU A 284 -13.43 1.16 -4.51
CA LEU A 284 -12.91 0.09 -5.37
C LEU A 284 -11.85 0.57 -6.35
N VAL A 285 -11.83 1.86 -6.72
CA VAL A 285 -10.77 2.48 -7.52
C VAL A 285 -9.64 2.94 -6.61
N ALA A 286 -9.94 3.72 -5.57
CA ALA A 286 -8.97 4.28 -4.62
C ALA A 286 -8.59 3.26 -3.53
N ARG A 287 -8.10 2.08 -3.93
CA ARG A 287 -7.86 0.93 -3.04
C ARG A 287 -6.81 1.16 -1.96
N ALA A 288 -5.85 2.02 -2.21
CA ALA A 288 -4.80 2.42 -1.27
C ALA A 288 -5.04 3.83 -0.70
N GLY A 289 -6.19 4.42 -1.02
CA GLY A 289 -6.67 5.69 -0.53
C GLY A 289 -7.83 5.52 0.44
N SER A 290 -8.62 6.58 0.64
CA SER A 290 -9.78 6.57 1.53
C SER A 290 -10.96 7.33 0.95
N VAL A 291 -12.18 6.91 1.30
CA VAL A 291 -13.43 7.59 0.88
C VAL A 291 -14.20 8.04 2.10
N TRP A 292 -14.53 9.32 2.17
CA TRP A 292 -15.25 9.96 3.26
C TRP A 292 -16.66 10.32 2.79
N ALA A 293 -17.61 9.48 3.17
CA ALA A 293 -19.00 9.56 2.75
C ALA A 293 -19.81 10.38 3.77
N VAL A 294 -20.09 11.63 3.45
CA VAL A 294 -20.83 12.54 4.31
C VAL A 294 -22.31 12.44 4.01
N GLU A 295 -23.12 12.12 5.01
CA GLU A 295 -24.55 11.97 4.87
C GLU A 295 -25.28 12.44 6.15
N ARG A 296 -26.32 13.27 5.98
CA ARG A 296 -27.11 13.80 7.09
C ARG A 296 -28.20 12.85 7.60
N ASN A 297 -28.69 11.98 6.72
CA ASN A 297 -29.77 11.04 7.05
C ASN A 297 -29.19 9.79 7.73
N ALA A 298 -29.63 9.51 8.95
CA ALA A 298 -29.17 8.33 9.71
C ALA A 298 -29.44 7.00 8.98
N ALA A 299 -30.52 6.92 8.18
CA ALA A 299 -30.77 5.74 7.35
C ALA A 299 -29.75 5.63 6.22
N GLY A 300 -29.34 6.73 5.59
CA GLY A 300 -28.28 6.78 4.59
C GLY A 300 -26.94 6.35 5.18
N VAL A 301 -26.56 6.90 6.35
CA VAL A 301 -25.32 6.52 7.05
C VAL A 301 -25.25 5.01 7.33
N ARG A 302 -26.38 4.41 7.70
CA ARG A 302 -26.47 2.97 7.91
C ARG A 302 -26.30 2.20 6.61
N LEU A 303 -26.97 2.62 5.52
CA LEU A 303 -26.84 2.02 4.20
C LEU A 303 -25.42 2.11 3.63
N ILE A 304 -24.72 3.21 3.86
CA ILE A 304 -23.30 3.36 3.47
C ILE A 304 -22.45 2.26 4.12
N ARG A 305 -22.61 2.02 5.43
CA ARG A 305 -21.88 0.98 6.16
C ARG A 305 -22.24 -0.42 5.67
N GLU A 306 -23.53 -0.73 5.56
CA GLU A 306 -24.02 -2.02 5.06
C GLU A 306 -23.52 -2.33 3.64
N ASN A 307 -23.48 -1.32 2.76
CA ASN A 307 -22.91 -1.48 1.42
C ASN A 307 -21.36 -1.59 1.47
N ALA A 308 -20.66 -0.82 2.30
CA ALA A 308 -19.22 -0.96 2.46
C ALA A 308 -18.83 -2.38 2.88
N ASP A 309 -19.51 -2.95 3.87
CA ASP A 309 -19.33 -4.33 4.33
C ASP A 309 -19.65 -5.34 3.21
N ALA A 310 -20.78 -5.15 2.51
CA ALA A 310 -21.22 -6.05 1.46
C ALA A 310 -20.29 -6.11 0.23
N PHE A 311 -19.58 -5.02 -0.06
CA PHE A 311 -18.62 -4.93 -1.15
C PHE A 311 -17.16 -5.09 -0.69
N GLY A 312 -16.90 -5.27 0.62
CA GLY A 312 -15.56 -5.40 1.18
C GLY A 312 -14.73 -4.12 1.08
N CYS A 313 -15.37 -2.95 1.18
CA CYS A 313 -14.74 -1.64 1.07
C CYS A 313 -14.37 -1.07 2.45
N GLY A 314 -13.35 -1.63 3.12
CA GLY A 314 -12.90 -1.19 4.45
C GLY A 314 -12.35 0.25 4.49
N ASN A 315 -12.04 0.83 3.32
CA ASN A 315 -11.56 2.21 3.18
C ASN A 315 -12.70 3.25 3.00
N VAL A 316 -13.96 2.88 3.22
CA VAL A 316 -15.11 3.80 3.25
C VAL A 316 -15.42 4.22 4.68
N HIS A 317 -15.38 5.51 4.94
CA HIS A 317 -15.70 6.11 6.24
C HIS A 317 -17.02 6.86 6.18
N ALA A 318 -18.06 6.31 6.78
CA ALA A 318 -19.38 6.94 6.85
C ALA A 318 -19.39 8.04 7.93
N VAL A 319 -19.57 9.30 7.51
CA VAL A 319 -19.55 10.49 8.36
C VAL A 319 -20.96 11.05 8.49
N PRO A 320 -21.62 10.89 9.65
CA PRO A 320 -22.90 11.54 9.90
C PRO A 320 -22.71 13.05 10.06
N GLY A 321 -23.42 13.84 9.26
CA GLY A 321 -23.34 15.29 9.33
C GLY A 321 -23.85 16.02 8.10
N VAL A 322 -23.82 17.35 8.18
CA VAL A 322 -24.19 18.25 7.10
C VAL A 322 -22.93 18.96 6.59
N ALA A 323 -22.77 19.04 5.30
CA ALA A 323 -21.71 19.85 4.68
C ALA A 323 -22.20 21.32 4.59
N PRO A 324 -21.30 22.32 4.76
CA PRO A 324 -19.83 22.18 4.83
C PRO A 324 -19.25 21.83 6.21
N GLU A 325 -19.99 21.94 7.32
CA GLU A 325 -19.46 21.79 8.68
C GLU A 325 -18.78 20.45 8.92
N ALA A 326 -19.37 19.36 8.40
CA ALA A 326 -18.81 18.01 8.52
C ALA A 326 -17.47 17.85 7.79
N LEU A 327 -17.18 18.71 6.79
CA LEU A 327 -15.96 18.64 5.97
C LEU A 327 -14.71 19.17 6.71
N ALA A 328 -14.90 20.02 7.72
CA ALA A 328 -13.81 20.72 8.40
C ALA A 328 -12.76 19.75 8.98
N LYS A 329 -13.20 18.61 9.52
CA LYS A 329 -12.35 17.62 10.19
C LYS A 329 -11.86 16.50 9.26
N LEU A 330 -12.30 16.46 8.00
CA LEU A 330 -11.91 15.43 7.06
C LEU A 330 -10.46 15.65 6.56
N PRO A 331 -9.76 14.58 6.15
CA PRO A 331 -8.48 14.69 5.48
C PRO A 331 -8.56 15.53 4.20
N VAL A 332 -7.41 16.00 3.72
CA VAL A 332 -7.29 16.77 2.48
C VAL A 332 -7.80 15.92 1.30
N PRO A 333 -8.81 16.39 0.52
CA PRO A 333 -9.35 15.59 -0.58
C PRO A 333 -8.54 15.78 -1.86
N ASP A 334 -8.35 14.70 -2.62
CA ASP A 334 -7.86 14.74 -4.00
C ASP A 334 -9.01 14.88 -4.99
N ALA A 335 -10.18 14.36 -4.64
CA ALA A 335 -11.39 14.42 -5.45
C ALA A 335 -12.64 14.57 -4.56
N VAL A 336 -13.63 15.31 -5.06
CA VAL A 336 -14.91 15.52 -4.38
C VAL A 336 -16.07 15.30 -5.34
N PHE A 337 -16.96 14.40 -4.97
CA PHE A 337 -18.26 14.24 -5.59
C PHE A 337 -19.31 14.92 -4.73
N VAL A 338 -20.16 15.79 -5.32
CA VAL A 338 -21.22 16.48 -4.57
C VAL A 338 -22.58 15.98 -5.05
N GLY A 339 -23.02 14.84 -4.52
CA GLY A 339 -24.30 14.21 -4.86
C GLY A 339 -25.53 14.94 -4.34
N GLY A 340 -25.33 15.76 -3.27
CA GLY A 340 -26.38 16.60 -2.70
C GLY A 340 -25.79 17.72 -1.86
N SER A 341 -25.99 18.97 -2.27
CA SER A 341 -25.46 20.15 -1.57
C SER A 341 -26.44 20.81 -0.59
N ALA A 342 -27.72 20.51 -0.69
CA ALA A 342 -28.78 21.19 0.07
C ALA A 342 -28.77 22.75 -0.05
N GLY A 343 -28.27 23.27 -1.18
CA GLY A 343 -28.12 24.71 -1.43
C GLY A 343 -26.75 25.28 -1.03
N GLU A 344 -25.84 24.48 -0.47
CA GLU A 344 -24.53 24.89 0.03
C GLU A 344 -23.38 24.57 -0.95
N LEU A 345 -23.66 24.44 -2.25
CA LEU A 345 -22.63 24.07 -3.22
C LEU A 345 -21.41 25.01 -3.20
N PRO A 346 -21.56 26.34 -3.14
CA PRO A 346 -20.41 27.25 -3.06
C PRO A 346 -19.55 27.02 -1.83
N SER A 347 -20.17 26.86 -0.65
CA SER A 347 -19.47 26.64 0.62
C SER A 347 -18.72 25.29 0.65
N ILE A 348 -19.32 24.25 0.06
CA ILE A 348 -18.69 22.92 -0.09
C ILE A 348 -17.44 23.00 -0.98
N VAL A 349 -17.57 23.68 -2.11
CA VAL A 349 -16.47 23.86 -3.06
C VAL A 349 -15.34 24.69 -2.44
N GLU A 350 -15.69 25.74 -1.70
CA GLU A 350 -14.70 26.56 -0.99
C GLU A 350 -13.93 25.73 0.04
N ALA A 351 -14.63 24.96 0.89
CA ALA A 351 -14.00 24.10 1.87
C ALA A 351 -13.04 23.05 1.25
N ALA A 352 -13.37 22.58 0.05
CA ALA A 352 -12.50 21.65 -0.68
C ALA A 352 -11.26 22.34 -1.23
N LEU A 353 -11.41 23.55 -1.83
CA LEU A 353 -10.31 24.34 -2.39
C LEU A 353 -9.35 24.87 -1.32
N GLU A 354 -9.87 25.25 -0.15
CA GLU A 354 -9.04 25.67 0.99
C GLU A 354 -8.08 24.56 1.45
N LYS A 355 -8.52 23.30 1.38
CA LYS A 355 -7.69 22.15 1.74
C LYS A 355 -6.78 21.70 0.60
N ASN A 356 -7.27 21.74 -0.65
CA ASN A 356 -6.50 21.36 -1.83
C ASN A 356 -6.87 22.25 -3.02
N SER A 357 -5.99 23.20 -3.33
CA SER A 357 -6.15 24.12 -4.46
C SER A 357 -6.23 23.46 -5.84
N GLN A 358 -5.89 22.15 -5.95
CA GLN A 358 -5.93 21.35 -7.16
C GLN A 358 -6.98 20.24 -7.14
N VAL A 359 -7.91 20.26 -6.19
CA VAL A 359 -8.95 19.23 -6.02
C VAL A 359 -9.78 19.05 -7.30
N ARG A 360 -10.11 17.80 -7.61
CA ARG A 360 -11.02 17.44 -8.72
C ARG A 360 -12.44 17.40 -8.21
N LEU A 361 -13.36 18.01 -8.93
CA LEU A 361 -14.77 18.17 -8.55
C LEU A 361 -15.68 17.56 -9.60
N CYS A 362 -16.75 16.88 -9.18
CA CYS A 362 -17.84 16.44 -10.04
C CYS A 362 -19.19 16.64 -9.32
N VAL A 363 -20.10 17.35 -9.96
CA VAL A 363 -21.41 17.71 -9.45
C VAL A 363 -22.49 17.19 -10.39
N PRO A 364 -23.30 16.20 -10.00
CA PRO A 364 -24.49 15.78 -10.76
C PRO A 364 -25.62 16.80 -10.53
N CYS A 365 -26.17 17.34 -11.60
CA CYS A 365 -27.23 18.33 -11.59
C CYS A 365 -28.49 17.72 -12.19
N VAL A 366 -29.53 17.58 -11.38
CA VAL A 366 -30.86 17.09 -11.78
C VAL A 366 -31.87 18.23 -11.95
N THR A 367 -31.55 19.45 -11.48
CA THR A 367 -32.35 20.65 -11.63
C THR A 367 -31.60 21.73 -12.41
N VAL A 368 -32.33 22.64 -13.03
CA VAL A 368 -31.76 23.76 -13.79
C VAL A 368 -31.01 24.73 -12.86
N GLU A 369 -31.51 24.91 -11.65
CA GLU A 369 -30.89 25.78 -10.63
C GLU A 369 -29.50 25.26 -10.25
N THR A 370 -29.39 23.98 -9.90
CA THR A 370 -28.09 23.37 -9.55
C THR A 370 -27.13 23.37 -10.76
N LEU A 371 -27.66 23.14 -11.97
CA LEU A 371 -26.83 23.20 -13.19
C LEU A 371 -26.27 24.62 -13.40
N THR A 372 -27.12 25.65 -13.27
CA THR A 372 -26.72 27.04 -13.46
C THR A 372 -25.66 27.45 -12.42
N GLU A 373 -25.88 27.08 -11.15
CA GLU A 373 -24.97 27.35 -10.06
C GLU A 373 -23.62 26.66 -10.25
N ALA A 374 -23.63 25.34 -10.55
CA ALA A 374 -22.42 24.56 -10.78
C ALA A 374 -21.62 25.06 -12.00
N CYS A 375 -22.29 25.41 -13.10
CA CYS A 375 -21.63 25.99 -14.29
C CYS A 375 -21.01 27.34 -13.97
N ALA A 376 -21.72 28.24 -13.29
CA ALA A 376 -21.21 29.57 -12.93
C ALA A 376 -19.98 29.45 -11.99
N LEU A 377 -20.04 28.54 -11.03
CA LEU A 377 -18.99 28.35 -10.04
C LEU A 377 -17.73 27.70 -10.66
N LEU A 378 -17.89 26.57 -11.36
CA LEU A 378 -16.76 25.74 -11.82
C LEU A 378 -16.15 26.23 -13.16
N SER A 379 -16.79 27.15 -13.89
CA SER A 379 -16.19 27.82 -15.07
C SER A 379 -15.34 29.04 -14.72
N GLY A 380 -15.28 29.43 -13.43
CA GLY A 380 -14.50 30.57 -12.96
C GLY A 380 -12.98 30.37 -13.08
N SER A 381 -12.23 31.46 -12.98
CA SER A 381 -10.75 31.49 -13.15
C SER A 381 -9.98 30.63 -12.12
N ARG A 382 -10.61 30.27 -11.02
CA ARG A 382 -10.04 29.36 -9.98
C ARG A 382 -10.01 27.90 -10.42
N PHE A 383 -10.54 27.57 -11.59
CA PHE A 383 -10.66 26.20 -12.10
C PHE A 383 -10.03 26.05 -13.48
N LYS A 384 -9.65 24.81 -13.79
CA LYS A 384 -9.16 24.36 -15.10
C LYS A 384 -9.95 23.11 -15.53
N GLY A 385 -10.01 22.88 -16.84
CA GLY A 385 -10.62 21.67 -17.39
C GLY A 385 -12.12 21.59 -17.10
N PHE A 386 -12.82 22.72 -17.08
CA PHE A 386 -14.28 22.76 -16.96
C PHE A 386 -14.92 21.93 -18.07
N GLU A 387 -15.79 21.03 -17.67
CA GLU A 387 -16.60 20.21 -18.56
C GLU A 387 -18.03 20.13 -18.04
N ALA A 388 -19.00 20.23 -18.94
CA ALA A 388 -20.40 19.93 -18.65
C ALA A 388 -20.91 18.95 -19.68
N CYS A 389 -21.48 17.82 -19.25
CA CYS A 389 -22.06 16.84 -20.15
C CYS A 389 -23.40 16.34 -19.62
N GLN A 390 -24.31 15.98 -20.53
CA GLN A 390 -25.57 15.36 -20.21
C GLN A 390 -25.46 13.85 -20.36
N VAL A 391 -25.91 13.12 -19.35
CA VAL A 391 -26.07 11.67 -19.38
C VAL A 391 -27.56 11.35 -19.50
N SER A 392 -27.95 10.70 -20.60
CA SER A 392 -29.30 10.24 -20.83
C SER A 392 -29.26 8.73 -21.01
N ALA A 393 -30.03 8.00 -20.23
CA ALA A 393 -30.10 6.57 -20.29
C ALA A 393 -31.56 6.10 -20.48
N ALA A 394 -31.73 5.00 -21.19
CA ALA A 394 -32.99 4.27 -21.23
C ALA A 394 -32.68 2.79 -21.00
N ARG A 395 -33.47 2.13 -20.16
CA ARG A 395 -33.31 0.70 -19.85
C ARG A 395 -34.46 -0.10 -20.40
N ALA A 396 -34.20 -1.30 -20.90
CA ALA A 396 -35.21 -2.22 -21.34
C ALA A 396 -36.01 -2.73 -20.14
N GLU A 397 -37.32 -2.62 -20.18
CA GLU A 397 -38.27 -3.16 -19.17
C GLU A 397 -39.20 -4.14 -19.85
N ALA A 398 -39.31 -5.33 -19.29
CA ALA A 398 -40.18 -6.39 -19.83
C ALA A 398 -41.65 -6.05 -19.59
N VAL A 399 -42.42 -6.04 -20.67
CA VAL A 399 -43.89 -5.88 -20.62
C VAL A 399 -44.51 -6.98 -21.47
N GLY A 400 -45.01 -8.01 -20.83
CA GLY A 400 -45.48 -9.23 -21.50
C GLY A 400 -44.34 -9.95 -22.22
N SER A 401 -44.47 -10.16 -23.53
CA SER A 401 -43.45 -10.80 -24.38
C SER A 401 -42.47 -9.81 -25.05
N HIS A 402 -42.55 -8.53 -24.73
CA HIS A 402 -41.75 -7.47 -25.36
C HIS A 402 -40.91 -6.74 -24.32
N HIS A 403 -39.88 -6.03 -24.81
CA HIS A 403 -39.05 -5.16 -24.00
C HIS A 403 -39.21 -3.72 -24.49
N PHE A 404 -39.67 -2.84 -23.62
CA PHE A 404 -39.79 -1.43 -23.90
C PHE A 404 -38.65 -0.65 -23.32
N MET A 405 -38.15 0.35 -24.07
CA MET A 405 -37.11 1.27 -23.56
C MET A 405 -37.73 2.32 -22.67
N LYS A 406 -37.50 2.23 -21.36
CA LYS A 406 -37.94 3.20 -20.36
C LYS A 406 -36.85 4.23 -20.13
N ALA A 407 -37.13 5.46 -20.50
CA ALA A 407 -36.22 6.58 -20.29
C ALA A 407 -36.07 6.90 -18.81
N GLN A 408 -34.87 7.23 -18.39
CA GLN A 408 -34.56 7.81 -17.09
C GLN A 408 -34.44 9.34 -17.24
N ASN A 409 -34.62 10.08 -16.14
CA ASN A 409 -34.38 11.52 -16.14
C ASN A 409 -32.92 11.79 -16.52
N PRO A 410 -32.69 12.67 -17.52
CA PRO A 410 -31.32 13.08 -17.85
C PRO A 410 -30.68 13.80 -16.68
N VAL A 411 -29.37 13.57 -16.46
CA VAL A 411 -28.57 14.22 -15.43
C VAL A 411 -27.42 14.93 -16.10
N PHE A 412 -27.18 16.18 -15.76
CA PHE A 412 -25.96 16.87 -16.17
C PHE A 412 -24.85 16.61 -15.17
N LEU A 413 -23.65 16.36 -15.65
CA LEU A 413 -22.43 16.27 -14.84
C LEU A 413 -21.57 17.48 -15.15
N VAL A 414 -21.31 18.30 -14.17
CA VAL A 414 -20.39 19.44 -14.24
C VAL A 414 -19.14 19.09 -13.48
N SER A 415 -17.98 19.17 -14.13
CA SER A 415 -16.70 18.82 -13.51
C SER A 415 -15.60 19.83 -13.84
N ALA A 416 -14.69 20.01 -12.93
CA ALA A 416 -13.50 20.85 -13.08
C ALA A 416 -12.41 20.41 -12.07
N ARG A 417 -11.22 20.96 -12.25
CA ARG A 417 -10.12 20.83 -11.29
C ARG A 417 -9.71 22.23 -10.82
N GLY A 418 -9.41 22.40 -9.55
CA GLY A 418 -8.83 23.60 -9.02
C GLY A 418 -7.52 23.98 -9.76
N ALA A 419 -7.33 25.27 -10.02
CA ALA A 419 -6.23 25.77 -10.85
C ALA A 419 -4.84 25.61 -10.19
N GLY A 420 -4.78 25.45 -8.87
CA GLY A 420 -3.55 25.57 -8.09
C GLY A 420 -3.21 27.05 -7.81
N GLY A 421 -2.56 27.34 -6.69
CA GLY A 421 -1.96 28.66 -6.45
C GLY A 421 -0.66 28.82 -7.24
N GLU A 422 -0.20 30.05 -7.47
CA GLU A 422 1.09 30.34 -8.15
C GLU A 422 2.33 29.79 -7.41
N GLY A 423 2.14 29.14 -6.26
CA GLY A 423 3.20 28.57 -5.41
C GLY A 423 3.41 27.05 -5.50
N ASP A 424 2.56 26.28 -6.21
CA ASP A 424 2.58 24.80 -6.23
C ASP A 424 3.38 24.16 -7.38
N ALA A 425 4.28 24.90 -8.01
CA ALA A 425 5.25 24.36 -8.95
C ALA A 425 6.51 23.88 -8.20
N ARG A 426 6.44 22.68 -7.56
CA ARG A 426 7.62 21.92 -7.13
C ARG A 426 7.47 20.46 -7.50
#